data_a211625b7ac9b359c8ab378ca79be154
#
_entry.id   a211625b7ac9b359c8ab378ca79be154
#
_cell.length_a   1.000
_cell.length_b   1.000
_cell.length_c   1.000
_cell.angle_alpha   90.00
_cell.angle_beta   90.00
_cell.angle_gamma   90.00
#
_symmetry.space_group_name_H-M   'P 1'
#
loop_
_entity.id
_entity.type
_entity.pdbx_description
1 polymer ?
#
loop_
_entity_poly.entity_id
_entity_poly.type
_entity_poly.pdbx_seq_one_letter_code
_entity_poly.pdbx_strand_id
1 'polypeptide(L)'
;SQFLEIGRKRGVELTIQEDNNDIPLSCNEDMIRLLEKMCEKQELEYMELISGPYHDSLFVGRFAPTAMLFVPSKNGISHNPEEWTDYEQIARGTDVLANTLLELAQKIEPLEEMEE
;
A
#
# COMPACT_ATOMS: atom_id res chain seq x y z
N SER A 1 9.73 7.10 -28.39
CA SER A 1 9.48 5.98 -27.46
C SER A 1 9.56 4.67 -28.22
N GLN A 2 9.96 3.61 -27.57
CA GLN A 2 10.10 2.26 -28.16
C GLN A 2 8.76 1.76 -28.72
N PHE A 3 7.64 2.12 -28.10
CA PHE A 3 6.30 1.74 -28.58
C PHE A 3 6.00 2.27 -29.99
N LEU A 4 6.33 3.53 -30.27
CA LEU A 4 6.14 4.11 -31.61
C LEU A 4 7.02 3.43 -32.67
N GLU A 5 8.21 3.00 -32.30
CA GLU A 5 9.10 2.26 -33.20
C GLU A 5 8.56 0.87 -33.50
N ILE A 6 8.05 0.16 -32.50
CA ILE A 6 7.39 -1.14 -32.66
C ILE A 6 6.16 -1.01 -33.54
N GLY A 7 5.34 0.03 -33.33
CA GLY A 7 4.18 0.32 -34.16
C GLY A 7 4.55 0.48 -35.64
N ARG A 8 5.56 1.32 -35.92
CA ARG A 8 6.06 1.52 -37.30
C ARG A 8 6.52 0.22 -37.96
N LYS A 9 7.31 -0.59 -37.22
CA LYS A 9 7.81 -1.88 -37.73
C LYS A 9 6.69 -2.87 -38.05
N ARG A 10 5.57 -2.76 -37.34
CA ARG A 10 4.41 -3.65 -37.51
C ARG A 10 3.29 -3.07 -38.37
N GLY A 11 3.45 -1.88 -38.92
CA GLY A 11 2.43 -1.20 -39.72
C GLY A 11 1.18 -0.81 -38.95
N VAL A 12 1.34 -0.58 -37.61
CA VAL A 12 0.25 -0.16 -36.73
C VAL A 12 0.46 1.31 -36.39
N GLU A 13 -0.60 2.10 -36.56
CA GLU A 13 -0.62 3.50 -36.09
C GLU A 13 -0.85 3.51 -34.58
N LEU A 14 0.03 4.19 -33.84
CA LEU A 14 -0.05 4.31 -32.39
C LEU A 14 -0.09 5.77 -31.99
N THR A 15 -1.05 6.09 -31.13
CA THR A 15 -1.11 7.35 -30.38
C THR A 15 -0.81 7.04 -28.92
N ILE A 16 0.08 7.77 -28.30
CA ILE A 16 0.43 7.65 -26.89
C ILE A 16 -0.01 8.92 -26.19
N GLN A 17 -0.88 8.76 -25.21
CA GLN A 17 -1.27 9.81 -24.29
C GLN A 17 -0.75 9.43 -22.89
N GLU A 18 -0.06 10.33 -22.24
CA GLU A 18 0.38 10.15 -20.86
C GLU A 18 -0.65 10.84 -19.95
N ASP A 19 -1.41 10.04 -19.21
CA ASP A 19 -2.46 10.58 -18.34
C ASP A 19 -1.89 10.87 -16.93
N ASN A 20 -0.96 10.02 -16.46
CA ASN A 20 -0.33 10.16 -15.15
C ASN A 20 1.14 9.73 -15.20
N ASN A 21 1.98 10.46 -14.47
CA ASN A 21 3.40 10.15 -14.32
C ASN A 21 3.88 10.57 -12.92
N ASP A 22 3.45 9.82 -11.93
CA ASP A 22 3.83 10.06 -10.54
C ASP A 22 5.03 9.20 -10.13
N ILE A 23 5.88 9.78 -9.30
CA ILE A 23 7.02 9.07 -8.71
C ILE A 23 6.47 8.04 -7.71
N PRO A 24 6.92 6.78 -7.77
CA PRO A 24 6.51 5.79 -6.78
C PRO A 24 6.81 6.23 -5.34
N LEU A 25 5.90 5.92 -4.44
CA LEU A 25 6.10 6.14 -3.01
C LEU A 25 7.00 5.03 -2.44
N SER A 26 8.08 5.44 -1.76
CA SER A 26 8.78 4.54 -0.84
C SER A 26 8.06 4.59 0.50
N CYS A 27 7.47 3.48 0.92
CA CYS A 27 6.82 3.39 2.22
C CYS A 27 7.84 3.54 3.36
N ASN A 28 7.36 4.00 4.52
CA ASN A 28 8.21 4.21 5.68
C ASN A 28 8.65 2.87 6.29
N GLU A 29 9.95 2.64 6.37
CA GLU A 29 10.54 1.38 6.85
C GLU A 29 10.16 1.05 8.30
N ASP A 30 10.08 2.04 9.18
CA ASP A 30 9.74 1.78 10.59
C ASP A 30 8.29 1.34 10.74
N MET A 31 7.39 1.87 9.90
CA MET A 31 6.01 1.42 9.86
C MET A 31 5.88 0.01 9.26
N ILE A 32 6.67 -0.30 8.23
CA ILE A 32 6.72 -1.67 7.66
C ILE A 32 7.17 -2.65 8.73
N ARG A 33 8.30 -2.40 9.39
CA ARG A 33 8.82 -3.26 10.48
C ARG A 33 7.83 -3.40 11.64
N LEU A 34 7.04 -2.38 11.91
CA LEU A 34 6.01 -2.46 12.92
C LEU A 34 4.87 -3.38 12.52
N LEU A 35 4.41 -3.30 11.26
CA LEU A 35 3.41 -4.21 10.70
C LEU A 35 3.90 -5.66 10.73
N GLU A 36 5.15 -5.92 10.31
CA GLU A 36 5.78 -7.23 10.38
C GLU A 36 5.78 -7.78 11.82
N LYS A 37 6.25 -6.97 12.79
CA LYS A 37 6.23 -7.32 14.20
C LYS A 37 4.83 -7.66 14.71
N MET A 38 3.79 -6.99 14.23
CA MET A 38 2.41 -7.31 14.62
C MET A 38 1.93 -8.60 13.98
N CYS A 39 2.34 -8.91 12.75
CA CYS A 39 2.07 -10.22 12.13
C CYS A 39 2.76 -11.35 12.91
N GLU A 40 4.04 -11.20 13.26
CA GLU A 40 4.80 -12.18 14.04
C GLU A 40 4.17 -12.43 15.42
N LYS A 41 3.75 -11.38 16.14
CA LYS A 41 3.06 -11.51 17.42
C LYS A 41 1.75 -12.30 17.34
N GLN A 42 1.12 -12.30 16.19
CA GLN A 42 -0.14 -13.00 15.92
C GLN A 42 0.07 -14.35 15.20
N GLU A 43 1.34 -14.76 15.04
CA GLU A 43 1.71 -16.00 14.35
C GLU A 43 1.15 -16.08 12.91
N LEU A 44 1.09 -14.92 12.23
CA LEU A 44 0.63 -14.80 10.85
C LEU A 44 1.81 -14.82 9.88
N GLU A 45 1.68 -15.59 8.81
CA GLU A 45 2.59 -15.51 7.69
C GLU A 45 2.34 -14.22 6.90
N TYR A 46 3.41 -13.56 6.49
CA TYR A 46 3.36 -12.32 5.71
C TYR A 46 4.44 -12.29 4.64
N MET A 47 4.32 -11.38 3.71
CA MET A 47 5.35 -11.08 2.73
C MET A 47 5.36 -9.58 2.40
N GLU A 48 6.53 -9.04 2.14
CA GLU A 48 6.65 -7.72 1.52
C GLU A 48 6.41 -7.82 0.02
N LEU A 49 5.68 -6.85 -0.53
CA LEU A 49 5.44 -6.77 -1.96
C LEU A 49 5.32 -5.32 -2.44
N ILE A 50 5.56 -5.15 -3.73
CA ILE A 50 5.40 -3.84 -4.39
C ILE A 50 3.98 -3.75 -4.92
N SER A 51 3.28 -2.67 -4.55
CA SER A 51 1.97 -2.36 -5.15
C SER A 51 2.14 -1.65 -6.49
N GLY A 52 1.52 -2.19 -7.54
CA GLY A 52 1.49 -1.58 -8.86
C GLY A 52 0.39 -0.53 -9.05
N PRO A 53 -0.84 -0.74 -8.54
CA PRO A 53 -1.95 0.19 -8.68
C PRO A 53 -1.74 1.50 -7.93
N TYR A 54 -2.49 2.54 -8.33
CA TYR A 54 -2.60 3.78 -7.57
C TYR A 54 -3.39 3.57 -6.29
N HIS A 55 -2.92 4.20 -5.21
CA HIS A 55 -3.58 4.25 -3.91
C HIS A 55 -3.47 5.65 -3.33
N ASP A 56 -4.39 6.05 -2.47
CA ASP A 56 -4.36 7.34 -1.78
C ASP A 56 -3.08 7.54 -0.98
N SER A 57 -2.49 6.46 -0.48
CA SER A 57 -1.19 6.44 0.19
C SER A 57 -0.05 7.04 -0.63
N LEU A 58 -0.11 6.98 -1.97
CA LEU A 58 0.85 7.64 -2.86
C LEU A 58 0.90 9.15 -2.60
N PHE A 59 -0.26 9.75 -2.32
CA PHE A 59 -0.39 11.19 -2.09
C PHE A 59 -0.14 11.54 -0.62
N VAL A 60 -0.68 10.74 0.31
CA VAL A 60 -0.47 10.93 1.76
C VAL A 60 1.00 10.82 2.11
N GLY A 61 1.73 9.90 1.51
CA GLY A 61 3.15 9.69 1.75
C GLY A 61 4.06 10.87 1.36
N ARG A 62 3.52 11.89 0.66
CA ARG A 62 4.22 13.15 0.39
C ARG A 62 4.26 14.08 1.59
N PHE A 63 3.41 13.84 2.60
CA PHE A 63 3.23 14.71 3.76
C PHE A 63 3.49 14.00 5.08
N ALA A 64 3.30 12.67 5.12
CA ALA A 64 3.41 11.87 6.34
C ALA A 64 4.03 10.51 6.06
N PRO A 65 4.73 9.92 7.05
CA PRO A 65 5.17 8.53 6.98
C PRO A 65 3.97 7.61 6.69
N THR A 66 4.11 6.75 5.69
CA THR A 66 3.00 5.93 5.21
C THR A 66 3.48 4.50 4.95
N ALA A 67 2.67 3.53 5.28
CA ALA A 67 2.79 2.14 4.86
C ALA A 67 1.41 1.60 4.47
N MET A 68 1.38 0.46 3.79
CA MET A 68 0.14 -0.19 3.38
C MET A 68 0.12 -1.63 3.88
N LEU A 69 -1.03 -2.06 4.36
CA LEU A 69 -1.31 -3.43 4.72
C LEU A 69 -2.32 -4.00 3.72
N PHE A 70 -1.99 -5.15 3.14
CA PHE A 70 -2.87 -5.89 2.24
C PHE A 70 -3.35 -7.18 2.91
N VAL A 71 -4.52 -7.63 2.49
CA VAL A 71 -5.07 -8.93 2.84
C VAL A 71 -5.18 -9.80 1.58
N PRO A 72 -5.11 -11.13 1.70
CA PRO A 72 -5.25 -12.02 0.55
C PRO A 72 -6.57 -11.80 -0.17
N SER A 73 -6.52 -11.69 -1.50
CA SER A 73 -7.69 -11.66 -2.35
C SER A 73 -7.82 -12.95 -3.16
N LYS A 74 -9.04 -13.39 -3.38
CA LYS A 74 -9.35 -14.59 -4.16
C LYS A 74 -8.78 -14.46 -5.58
N ASN A 75 -7.95 -15.43 -5.96
CA ASN A 75 -7.22 -15.45 -7.24
C ASN A 75 -6.30 -14.23 -7.47
N GLY A 76 -5.96 -13.48 -6.44
CA GLY A 76 -5.17 -12.26 -6.57
C GLY A 76 -5.88 -11.12 -7.28
N ILE A 77 -7.20 -11.18 -7.41
CA ILE A 77 -8.00 -10.15 -8.09
C ILE A 77 -8.08 -8.92 -7.20
N SER A 78 -7.76 -7.75 -7.78
CA SER A 78 -7.87 -6.45 -7.14
C SER A 78 -8.30 -5.39 -8.14
N HIS A 79 -8.92 -4.30 -7.68
CA HIS A 79 -9.48 -3.22 -8.52
C HIS A 79 -10.48 -3.71 -9.59
N ASN A 80 -11.27 -4.71 -9.23
CA ASN A 80 -12.23 -5.39 -10.11
C ASN A 80 -13.51 -5.72 -9.33
N PRO A 81 -14.71 -5.69 -9.94
CA PRO A 81 -15.95 -6.09 -9.27
C PRO A 81 -15.98 -7.52 -8.73
N GLU A 82 -15.09 -8.38 -9.21
CA GLU A 82 -14.94 -9.77 -8.72
C GLU A 82 -13.94 -9.89 -7.55
N GLU A 83 -13.39 -8.78 -7.07
CA GLU A 83 -12.51 -8.77 -5.92
C GLU A 83 -13.25 -9.31 -4.70
N TRP A 84 -12.64 -10.28 -4.05
CA TRP A 84 -13.21 -10.93 -2.87
C TRP A 84 -12.12 -11.33 -1.88
N THR A 85 -12.35 -11.03 -0.63
CA THR A 85 -11.53 -11.49 0.50
C THR A 85 -12.41 -12.18 1.53
N ASP A 86 -11.98 -13.33 2.01
CA ASP A 86 -12.70 -14.06 3.06
C ASP A 86 -12.73 -13.26 4.36
N TYR A 87 -13.85 -13.30 5.08
CA TYR A 87 -14.05 -12.53 6.31
C TYR A 87 -12.99 -12.80 7.37
N GLU A 88 -12.48 -14.01 7.44
CA GLU A 88 -11.40 -14.38 8.36
C GLU A 88 -10.10 -13.62 8.04
N GLN A 89 -9.77 -13.46 6.76
CA GLN A 89 -8.60 -12.69 6.33
C GLN A 89 -8.78 -11.19 6.61
N ILE A 90 -9.99 -10.67 6.41
CA ILE A 90 -10.32 -9.29 6.77
C ILE A 90 -10.16 -9.07 8.27
N ALA A 91 -10.67 -10.00 9.09
CA ALA A 91 -10.54 -9.93 10.55
C ALA A 91 -9.06 -9.91 10.97
N ARG A 92 -8.24 -10.83 10.45
CA ARG A 92 -6.79 -10.89 10.73
C ARG A 92 -6.09 -9.58 10.34
N GLY A 93 -6.35 -9.05 9.15
CA GLY A 93 -5.79 -7.77 8.71
C GLY A 93 -6.23 -6.61 9.60
N THR A 94 -7.48 -6.63 10.05
CA THR A 94 -8.02 -5.63 10.99
C THR A 94 -7.32 -5.69 12.35
N ASP A 95 -7.07 -6.89 12.88
CA ASP A 95 -6.37 -7.09 14.14
C ASP A 95 -4.91 -6.61 14.05
N VAL A 96 -4.21 -6.92 12.95
CA VAL A 96 -2.85 -6.40 12.70
C VAL A 96 -2.87 -4.88 12.68
N LEU A 97 -3.79 -4.27 11.93
CA LEU A 97 -3.91 -2.82 11.83
C LEU A 97 -4.21 -2.17 13.19
N ALA A 98 -5.18 -2.71 13.94
CA ALA A 98 -5.57 -2.19 15.24
C ALA A 98 -4.39 -2.21 16.24
N ASN A 99 -3.65 -3.33 16.30
CA ASN A 99 -2.48 -3.44 17.18
C ASN A 99 -1.33 -2.53 16.74
N THR A 100 -1.17 -2.33 15.42
CA THR A 100 -0.19 -1.38 14.88
C THR A 100 -0.52 0.04 15.29
N LEU A 101 -1.78 0.45 15.16
CA LEU A 101 -2.24 1.78 15.55
C LEU A 101 -2.10 2.00 17.06
N LEU A 102 -2.42 0.99 17.88
CA LEU A 102 -2.24 1.06 19.33
C LEU A 102 -0.76 1.26 19.72
N GLU A 103 0.14 0.51 19.11
CA GLU A 103 1.59 0.64 19.36
C GLU A 103 2.13 2.01 18.90
N LEU A 104 1.64 2.53 17.77
CA LEU A 104 1.99 3.88 17.30
C LEU A 104 1.48 4.96 18.26
N ALA A 105 0.23 4.85 18.71
CA ALA A 105 -0.36 5.82 19.63
C ALA A 105 0.39 5.89 20.97
N GLN A 106 0.94 4.78 21.43
CA GLN A 106 1.74 4.74 22.66
C GLN A 106 3.13 5.40 22.54
N LYS A 107 3.62 5.57 21.31
CA LYS A 107 4.90 6.22 21.01
C LYS A 107 4.79 7.73 20.80
N ILE A 108 3.57 8.23 20.61
CA ILE A 108 3.33 9.67 20.51
C ILE A 108 3.38 10.21 21.93
N GLU A 109 4.39 11.03 22.23
CA GLU A 109 4.41 11.82 23.48
C GLU A 109 3.16 12.70 23.50
N PRO A 110 2.51 12.85 24.68
CA PRO A 110 1.40 13.80 24.81
C PRO A 110 1.87 15.17 24.32
N LEU A 111 1.09 15.83 23.48
CA LEU A 111 1.32 17.22 23.18
C LEU A 111 1.36 17.93 24.53
N GLU A 112 2.52 18.45 24.92
CA GLU A 112 2.63 19.33 26.09
C GLU A 112 1.55 20.42 25.86
N GLU A 113 0.68 20.61 26.84
CA GLU A 113 -0.29 21.68 26.83
C GLU A 113 0.49 22.96 26.55
N MET A 114 0.29 23.56 25.39
CA MET A 114 0.83 24.88 25.08
C MET A 114 0.18 25.82 26.08
N GLU A 115 0.91 26.09 27.17
CA GLU A 115 0.53 27.15 28.12
C GLU A 115 0.40 28.45 27.33
N GLU A 116 -0.76 29.07 27.42
CA GLU A 116 -1.08 30.39 26.88
C GLU A 116 -0.25 31.50 27.54
#